data_93ee98d4857e1f07fba5c3ae297b362e
#
_entry.id   93ee98d4857e1f07fba5c3ae297b362e
#
_cell.length_a   1.000
_cell.length_b   1.000
_cell.length_c   1.000
_cell.angle_alpha   90.00
_cell.angle_beta   90.00
_cell.angle_gamma   90.00
#
_symmetry.space_group_name_H-M   'P 1'
#
loop_
_entity.id
_entity.type
_entity.pdbx_description
1 polymer ?
#
loop_
_entity_poly.entity_id
_entity_poly.type
_entity_poly.pdbx_seq_one_letter_code
_entity_poly.pdbx_strand_id
1 'polypeptide(L)'
;QICIGGLLQGLAEALHFAQSAGLDADAAMQVISKGAAQSWQLENRYQTMLAGEFDFGFAVEWMRKDYAIVLEEARRNGATLPVTAMVDQFYADVINMGGARWDTSSLIARLKTKQ
;
A
#
# COMPACT_ATOMS: atom_id res chain seq x y z
N GLN A 1 -5.36 0.53 10.80
CA GLN A 1 -4.43 1.08 9.80
C GLN A 1 -3.11 0.30 9.72
N ILE A 2 -2.71 -0.31 10.84
CA ILE A 2 -1.54 -1.21 10.81
C ILE A 2 -1.76 -2.32 9.78
N CYS A 3 -2.92 -2.96 9.81
CA CYS A 3 -3.24 -4.04 8.88
C CYS A 3 -3.28 -3.55 7.44
N ILE A 4 -3.91 -2.39 7.21
CA ILE A 4 -4.09 -1.84 5.86
C ILE A 4 -2.75 -1.53 5.20
N GLY A 5 -1.85 -0.85 5.92
CA GLY A 5 -0.58 -0.44 5.34
C GLY A 5 0.31 -1.61 4.96
N GLY A 6 0.45 -2.57 5.87
CA GLY A 6 1.26 -3.76 5.58
C GLY A 6 0.70 -4.57 4.42
N LEU A 7 -0.62 -4.74 4.41
CA LEU A 7 -1.30 -5.46 3.33
C LEU A 7 -1.13 -4.75 1.99
N LEU A 8 -1.33 -3.43 1.95
CA LEU A 8 -1.20 -2.67 0.71
C LEU A 8 0.22 -2.69 0.16
N GLN A 9 1.23 -2.65 1.03
CA GLN A 9 2.61 -2.74 0.57
C GLN A 9 2.87 -4.12 -0.04
N GLY A 10 2.41 -5.19 0.62
CA GLY A 10 2.54 -6.54 0.07
C GLY A 10 1.82 -6.68 -1.25
N LEU A 11 0.60 -6.17 -1.35
CA LEU A 11 -0.17 -6.19 -2.59
C LEU A 11 0.53 -5.40 -3.70
N ALA A 12 1.06 -4.21 -3.37
CA ALA A 12 1.79 -3.39 -4.32
C ALA A 12 2.99 -4.16 -4.90
N GLU A 13 3.74 -4.83 -4.04
CA GLU A 13 4.90 -5.61 -4.49
C GLU A 13 4.48 -6.79 -5.36
N ALA A 14 3.38 -7.47 -5.02
CA ALA A 14 2.88 -8.57 -5.82
C ALA A 14 2.46 -8.12 -7.22
N LEU A 15 1.76 -6.99 -7.31
CA LEU A 15 1.35 -6.43 -8.61
C LEU A 15 2.57 -5.99 -9.41
N HIS A 16 3.50 -5.31 -8.76
CA HIS A 16 4.74 -4.86 -9.39
C HIS A 16 5.55 -6.06 -9.91
N PHE A 17 5.66 -7.12 -9.10
CA PHE A 17 6.36 -8.34 -9.52
C PHE A 17 5.69 -8.96 -10.74
N ALA A 18 4.36 -9.08 -10.73
CA ALA A 18 3.62 -9.67 -11.84
C ALA A 18 3.88 -8.89 -13.13
N GLN A 19 3.84 -7.57 -13.07
CA GLN A 19 4.11 -6.73 -14.23
C GLN A 19 5.56 -6.89 -14.72
N SER A 20 6.51 -6.88 -13.78
CA SER A 20 7.93 -7.00 -14.11
C SER A 20 8.27 -8.37 -14.71
N ALA A 21 7.54 -9.39 -14.31
CA ALA A 21 7.74 -10.75 -14.82
C ALA A 21 6.98 -11.02 -16.13
N GLY A 22 6.23 -10.04 -16.62
CA GLY A 22 5.45 -10.22 -17.85
C GLY A 22 4.20 -11.06 -17.67
N LEU A 23 3.71 -11.22 -16.45
CA LEU A 23 2.49 -11.96 -16.17
C LEU A 23 1.26 -11.08 -16.42
N ASP A 24 0.13 -11.74 -16.68
CA ASP A 24 -1.17 -11.06 -16.71
C ASP A 24 -1.58 -10.80 -15.25
N ALA A 25 -1.32 -9.58 -14.76
CA ALA A 25 -1.57 -9.24 -13.36
C ALA A 25 -3.07 -9.32 -13.02
N ASP A 26 -3.95 -8.94 -13.96
CA ASP A 26 -5.39 -9.03 -13.72
C ASP A 26 -5.82 -10.47 -13.51
N ALA A 27 -5.38 -11.38 -14.38
CA ALA A 27 -5.70 -12.80 -14.25
C ALA A 27 -5.14 -13.39 -12.96
N ALA A 28 -3.91 -13.00 -12.59
CA ALA A 28 -3.29 -13.46 -11.35
C ALA A 28 -4.11 -13.01 -10.13
N MET A 29 -4.56 -11.77 -10.11
CA MET A 29 -5.36 -11.26 -8.99
C MET A 29 -6.72 -11.92 -8.89
N GLN A 30 -7.34 -12.27 -10.02
CA GLN A 30 -8.60 -13.00 -10.01
C GLN A 30 -8.46 -14.37 -9.36
N VAL A 31 -7.35 -15.04 -9.57
CA VAL A 31 -7.07 -16.35 -8.94
C VAL A 31 -6.77 -16.16 -7.45
N ILE A 32 -5.88 -15.23 -7.12
CA ILE A 32 -5.45 -14.99 -5.73
C ILE A 32 -6.63 -14.56 -4.85
N SER A 33 -7.55 -13.77 -5.40
CA SER A 33 -8.70 -13.27 -4.64
C SER A 33 -9.64 -14.39 -4.15
N LYS A 34 -9.49 -15.59 -4.66
CA LYS A 34 -10.31 -16.74 -4.27
C LYS A 34 -9.67 -17.59 -3.17
N GLY A 35 -8.51 -17.21 -2.69
CA GLY A 35 -7.74 -17.98 -1.72
C GLY A 35 -7.41 -17.20 -0.47
N ALA A 36 -6.45 -17.71 0.28
CA ALA A 36 -6.06 -17.19 1.59
C ALA A 36 -5.48 -15.77 1.56
N ALA A 37 -5.01 -15.32 0.41
CA ALA A 37 -4.47 -13.96 0.26
C ALA A 37 -5.52 -12.93 -0.15
N GLN A 38 -6.79 -13.32 -0.19
CA GLN A 38 -7.88 -12.42 -0.49
C GLN A 38 -7.98 -11.30 0.55
N SER A 39 -8.35 -10.11 0.09
CA SER A 39 -8.64 -8.99 0.96
C SER A 39 -9.57 -8.01 0.23
N TRP A 40 -10.24 -7.17 1.02
CA TRP A 40 -11.04 -6.09 0.44
C TRP A 40 -10.17 -5.18 -0.44
N GLN A 41 -8.96 -4.89 0.02
CA GLN A 41 -8.04 -4.02 -0.73
C GLN A 41 -7.66 -4.65 -2.07
N LEU A 42 -7.34 -5.94 -2.06
CA LEU A 42 -7.04 -6.65 -3.30
C LEU A 42 -8.21 -6.52 -4.29
N GLU A 43 -9.41 -6.87 -3.85
CA GLU A 43 -10.56 -6.92 -4.76
C GLU A 43 -10.99 -5.53 -5.25
N ASN A 44 -10.83 -4.50 -4.42
CA ASN A 44 -11.35 -3.17 -4.72
C ASN A 44 -10.29 -2.18 -5.18
N ARG A 45 -9.01 -2.53 -5.12
CA ARG A 45 -7.92 -1.59 -5.43
C ARG A 45 -6.95 -2.06 -6.50
N TYR A 46 -6.88 -3.38 -6.80
CA TYR A 46 -5.82 -3.84 -7.71
C TYR A 46 -5.91 -3.20 -9.09
N GLN A 47 -7.11 -2.97 -9.61
CA GLN A 47 -7.28 -2.39 -10.95
C GLN A 47 -6.79 -0.96 -11.01
N THR A 48 -7.17 -0.13 -10.03
CA THR A 48 -6.71 1.27 -9.98
C THR A 48 -5.22 1.36 -9.66
N MET A 49 -4.70 0.42 -8.88
CA MET A 49 -3.26 0.35 -8.63
C MET A 49 -2.49 0.07 -9.92
N LEU A 50 -2.97 -0.88 -10.73
CA LEU A 50 -2.35 -1.18 -12.02
C LEU A 50 -2.46 -0.01 -12.99
N ALA A 51 -3.58 0.72 -12.95
CA ALA A 51 -3.82 1.86 -13.82
C ALA A 51 -3.09 3.14 -13.38
N GLY A 52 -2.59 3.17 -12.14
CA GLY A 52 -1.95 4.37 -11.61
C GLY A 52 -2.94 5.47 -11.23
N GLU A 53 -4.15 5.09 -10.82
CA GLU A 53 -5.22 6.03 -10.47
C GLU A 53 -5.43 6.03 -8.97
N PHE A 54 -5.26 7.18 -8.31
CA PHE A 54 -5.30 7.27 -6.85
C PHE A 54 -6.13 8.46 -6.34
N ASP A 55 -6.88 9.12 -7.20
CA ASP A 55 -7.62 10.33 -6.83
C ASP A 55 -8.98 10.01 -6.22
N PHE A 56 -8.94 9.27 -5.11
CA PHE A 56 -10.14 8.84 -4.36
C PHE A 56 -9.71 8.26 -3.02
N GLY A 57 -10.67 7.76 -2.27
CA GLY A 57 -10.42 6.93 -1.09
C GLY A 57 -9.85 7.66 0.12
N PHE A 58 -8.94 7.03 0.80
CA PHE A 58 -8.36 7.53 2.06
C PHE A 58 -6.98 8.12 1.81
N ALA A 59 -6.85 9.42 1.99
CA ALA A 59 -5.63 10.16 1.65
C ALA A 59 -4.41 9.74 2.47
N VAL A 60 -3.27 9.66 1.80
CA VAL A 60 -1.98 9.29 2.40
C VAL A 60 -1.64 10.17 3.60
N GLU A 61 -1.94 11.49 3.52
CA GLU A 61 -1.62 12.39 4.64
C GLU A 61 -2.34 11.99 5.93
N TRP A 62 -3.57 11.48 5.82
CA TRP A 62 -4.32 11.02 6.99
C TRP A 62 -3.78 9.68 7.50
N MET A 63 -3.35 8.81 6.60
CA MET A 63 -2.70 7.55 6.99
C MET A 63 -1.42 7.84 7.78
N ARG A 64 -0.61 8.80 7.35
CA ARG A 64 0.60 9.18 8.08
C ARG A 64 0.28 9.76 9.44
N LYS A 65 -0.81 10.54 9.53
CA LYS A 65 -1.26 11.05 10.82
C LYS A 65 -1.61 9.89 11.76
N ASP A 66 -2.37 8.91 11.26
CA ASP A 66 -2.74 7.73 12.06
C ASP A 66 -1.49 6.97 12.50
N TYR A 67 -0.52 6.81 11.62
CA TYR A 67 0.72 6.12 11.93
C TYR A 67 1.58 6.88 12.95
N ALA A 68 1.56 8.19 12.92
CA ALA A 68 2.27 8.98 13.94
C ALA A 68 1.70 8.67 15.34
N ILE A 69 0.38 8.57 15.45
CA ILE A 69 -0.29 8.23 16.70
C ILE A 69 0.08 6.81 17.14
N VAL A 70 0.01 5.86 16.21
CA VAL A 70 0.30 4.45 16.48
C VAL A 70 1.75 4.24 16.91
N LEU A 71 2.69 4.85 16.21
CA LEU A 71 4.11 4.68 16.49
C LEU A 71 4.50 5.33 17.81
N GLU A 72 3.87 6.46 18.16
CA GLU A 72 4.08 7.08 19.45
C GLU A 72 3.56 6.20 20.59
N GLU A 73 2.36 5.64 20.42
CA GLU A 73 1.79 4.71 21.41
C GLU A 73 2.64 3.46 21.55
N ALA A 74 3.19 2.95 20.45
CA ALA A 74 4.08 1.79 20.48
C ALA A 74 5.34 2.07 21.30
N ARG A 75 5.89 3.27 21.20
CA ARG A 75 7.04 3.65 22.05
C ARG A 75 6.66 3.66 23.52
N ARG A 76 5.43 4.09 23.84
CA ARG A 76 4.96 4.15 25.22
C ARG A 76 4.68 2.75 25.78
N ASN A 77 4.08 1.85 25.00
CA ASN A 77 3.65 0.54 25.50
C ASN A 77 4.64 -0.59 25.23
N GLY A 78 5.72 -0.33 24.49
CA GLY A 78 6.76 -1.31 24.20
C GLY A 78 6.48 -2.22 23.01
N ALA A 79 5.41 -1.96 22.23
CA ALA A 79 5.13 -2.76 21.05
C ALA A 79 6.20 -2.52 19.97
N THR A 80 6.52 -3.58 19.23
CA THR A 80 7.50 -3.52 18.16
C THR A 80 6.77 -3.59 16.82
N LEU A 81 6.84 -2.50 16.04
CA LEU A 81 6.08 -2.34 14.79
C LEU A 81 7.01 -2.01 13.61
N PRO A 82 7.94 -2.92 13.24
CA PRO A 82 8.92 -2.60 12.19
C PRO A 82 8.27 -2.38 10.82
N VAL A 83 7.28 -3.18 10.44
CA VAL A 83 6.61 -3.02 9.15
C VAL A 83 5.85 -1.71 9.09
N THR A 84 5.12 -1.37 10.15
CA THR A 84 4.38 -0.10 10.21
C THR A 84 5.32 1.09 10.07
N ALA A 85 6.46 1.06 10.77
CA ALA A 85 7.46 2.13 10.68
C ALA A 85 8.00 2.26 9.27
N MET A 86 8.29 1.14 8.62
CA MET A 86 8.80 1.12 7.26
C MET A 86 7.77 1.65 6.27
N VAL A 87 6.52 1.21 6.39
CA VAL A 87 5.43 1.66 5.49
C VAL A 87 5.16 3.15 5.67
N ASP A 88 5.27 3.66 6.90
CA ASP A 88 5.15 5.09 7.14
C ASP A 88 6.20 5.88 6.34
N GLN A 89 7.43 5.39 6.29
CA GLN A 89 8.49 6.01 5.48
C GLN A 89 8.18 5.91 3.98
N PHE A 90 7.59 4.80 3.54
CA PHE A 90 7.17 4.67 2.15
C PHE A 90 6.08 5.69 1.80
N TYR A 91 5.15 5.95 2.70
CA TYR A 91 4.15 6.99 2.50
C TYR A 91 4.79 8.39 2.48
N ALA A 92 5.87 8.61 3.23
CA ALA A 92 6.60 9.87 3.14
C ALA A 92 7.13 10.07 1.71
N ASP A 93 7.64 9.00 1.08
CA ASP A 93 8.09 9.05 -0.31
C ASP A 93 6.93 9.40 -1.24
N VAL A 94 5.75 8.84 -1.00
CA VAL A 94 4.57 9.14 -1.82
C VAL A 94 4.20 10.63 -1.69
N ILE A 95 4.24 11.17 -0.48
CA ILE A 95 3.98 12.61 -0.28
C ILE A 95 4.98 13.45 -1.06
N ASN A 96 6.26 13.06 -1.04
CA ASN A 96 7.31 13.78 -1.77
C ASN A 96 7.13 13.69 -3.29
N MET A 97 6.38 12.70 -3.78
CA MET A 97 6.01 12.57 -5.18
C MET A 97 4.79 13.45 -5.55
N GLY A 98 4.23 14.16 -4.58
CA GLY A 98 3.02 14.96 -4.80
C GLY A 98 1.75 14.22 -4.42
N GLY A 99 1.84 13.09 -3.73
CA GLY A 99 0.72 12.21 -3.45
C GLY A 99 0.08 12.33 -2.07
N ALA A 100 0.21 13.48 -1.40
CA ALA A 100 -0.36 13.65 -0.06
C ALA A 100 -1.86 13.35 -0.01
N ARG A 101 -2.58 13.64 -1.09
CA ARG A 101 -4.04 13.45 -1.17
C ARG A 101 -4.43 12.17 -1.91
N TRP A 102 -3.48 11.38 -2.37
CA TRP A 102 -3.76 10.12 -3.06
C TRP A 102 -4.26 9.06 -2.08
N ASP A 103 -5.04 8.10 -2.60
CA ASP A 103 -5.48 6.95 -1.81
C ASP A 103 -4.28 6.17 -1.28
N THR A 104 -4.45 5.48 -0.15
CA THR A 104 -3.40 4.69 0.49
C THR A 104 -2.85 3.57 -0.40
N SER A 105 -3.58 3.16 -1.43
CA SER A 105 -3.11 2.18 -2.41
C SER A 105 -1.99 2.71 -3.30
N SER A 106 -1.68 4.00 -3.22
CA SER A 106 -0.63 4.64 -4.03
C SER A 106 0.78 4.19 -3.69
N LEU A 107 0.97 3.32 -2.70
CA LEU A 107 2.29 2.73 -2.41
C LEU A 107 2.93 2.12 -3.66
N ILE A 108 2.14 1.60 -4.59
CA ILE A 108 2.66 1.02 -5.82
C ILE A 108 3.35 2.04 -6.73
N ALA A 109 2.93 3.31 -6.65
CA ALA A 109 3.54 4.36 -7.48
C ALA A 109 5.03 4.51 -7.19
N ARG A 110 5.42 4.29 -5.97
CA ARG A 110 6.80 4.32 -5.50
C ARG A 110 7.66 3.27 -6.22
N LEU A 111 7.10 2.09 -6.42
CA LEU A 111 7.81 0.98 -7.06
C LEU A 111 7.95 1.24 -8.57
N LYS A 112 6.90 1.75 -9.19
CA LYS A 112 6.91 2.02 -10.62
C LYS A 112 7.92 3.10 -11.01
N THR A 113 8.16 4.07 -10.13
CA THR A 113 9.09 5.16 -10.42
C THR A 113 10.55 4.76 -10.32
N LYS A 114 10.84 3.58 -9.81
CA LYS A 114 12.22 3.07 -9.67
C LYS A 114 12.82 2.53 -10.96
N GLN A 115 12.04 2.46 -12.01
CA GLN A 115 12.49 1.85 -13.27
C GLN A 115 13.07 2.82 -14.26
#